data_5486f7c11015e9d8530df76a4d6b4d89
#
_entry.id   5486f7c11015e9d8530df76a4d6b4d89
#
_cell.length_a   1.000
_cell.length_b   1.000
_cell.length_c   1.000
_cell.angle_alpha   90.00
_cell.angle_beta   90.00
_cell.angle_gamma   90.00
#
_symmetry.space_group_name_H-M   'P 1'
#
loop_
_entity.id
_entity.type
_entity.pdbx_description
1 polymer ?
#
loop_
_entity_poly.entity_id
_entity_poly.type
_entity_poly.pdbx_seq_one_letter_code
_entity_poly.pdbx_strand_id
1 'polypeptide(L)'
;PYDFDGPTNGSVWTCLAQAVWAVRNTNSFADAVIAAIELGGDADTVAAVTGALAGALYGLQQIPSRWATYVNGSVTGPDGKVRTYNNVQLHDLARNLLGMGDCTRTQPERAEGPKLVDPLGVFAANLDGAALAPQNYGVVSMCITDTRFTNHPLRREVYMRDEEGRVNSALSFAVREAVEAIEAFLSEGAPVVVHCHGGRSRTGIVLKAWHMLRHGSSAAEAHEWLSAEWFLYNPYNQTFNRFLENEWPLVVAEMNKKAGGK
;
A
#
# COMPACT_ATOMS: atom_id res chain seq x y z
N PRO A 1 21.84 -16.26 -5.24
CA PRO A 1 21.81 -16.10 -6.69
C PRO A 1 20.80 -17.08 -7.28
N TYR A 2 19.96 -16.58 -8.17
CA TYR A 2 18.95 -17.40 -8.87
C TYR A 2 19.64 -18.12 -10.03
N ASP A 3 19.37 -19.41 -10.17
CA ASP A 3 20.00 -20.27 -11.16
C ASP A 3 19.03 -20.46 -12.35
N PHE A 4 19.17 -19.60 -13.35
CA PHE A 4 18.42 -19.66 -14.59
C PHE A 4 19.34 -20.00 -15.76
N ASP A 5 19.22 -21.21 -16.29
CA ASP A 5 20.07 -21.77 -17.34
C ASP A 5 19.72 -21.33 -18.77
N GLY A 6 18.75 -20.43 -18.95
CA GLY A 6 18.29 -19.98 -20.26
C GLY A 6 18.93 -18.66 -20.72
N PRO A 7 18.78 -18.32 -22.02
CA PRO A 7 19.18 -17.00 -22.51
C PRO A 7 18.33 -15.89 -21.89
N THR A 8 18.96 -14.77 -21.55
CA THR A 8 18.32 -13.59 -20.92
C THR A 8 18.13 -12.49 -21.96
N ASN A 9 16.97 -12.45 -22.62
CA ASN A 9 16.61 -11.43 -23.59
C ASN A 9 15.09 -11.24 -23.69
N GLY A 10 14.65 -10.21 -24.41
CA GLY A 10 13.23 -9.84 -24.58
C GLY A 10 12.48 -10.61 -25.67
N SER A 11 13.07 -11.65 -26.30
CA SER A 11 12.31 -12.45 -27.26
C SER A 11 11.14 -13.16 -26.58
N VAL A 12 10.01 -13.32 -27.27
CA VAL A 12 8.73 -13.79 -26.68
C VAL A 12 8.91 -15.05 -25.83
N TRP A 13 9.60 -16.05 -26.33
CA TRP A 13 9.75 -17.33 -25.63
C TRP A 13 10.69 -17.24 -24.42
N THR A 14 11.82 -16.56 -24.59
CA THR A 14 12.79 -16.39 -23.50
C THR A 14 12.26 -15.45 -22.43
N CYS A 15 11.59 -14.36 -22.80
CA CYS A 15 10.94 -13.45 -21.87
C CYS A 15 9.87 -14.18 -21.03
N LEU A 16 9.01 -14.98 -21.67
CA LEU A 16 8.00 -15.74 -20.93
C LEU A 16 8.64 -16.80 -20.03
N ALA A 17 9.69 -17.50 -20.50
CA ALA A 17 10.39 -18.50 -19.69
C ALA A 17 11.03 -17.87 -18.42
N GLN A 18 11.70 -16.74 -18.56
CA GLN A 18 12.29 -15.97 -17.45
C GLN A 18 11.21 -15.50 -16.46
N ALA A 19 10.09 -14.96 -16.97
CA ALA A 19 8.98 -14.49 -16.13
C ALA A 19 8.33 -15.64 -15.34
N VAL A 20 8.06 -16.77 -16.01
CA VAL A 20 7.51 -17.96 -15.34
C VAL A 20 8.50 -18.53 -14.32
N TRP A 21 9.79 -18.58 -14.65
CA TRP A 21 10.82 -19.02 -13.73
C TRP A 21 10.87 -18.12 -12.49
N ALA A 22 10.87 -16.80 -12.64
CA ALA A 22 10.90 -15.85 -11.53
C ALA A 22 9.71 -16.05 -10.58
N VAL A 23 8.49 -16.18 -11.13
CA VAL A 23 7.28 -16.40 -10.33
C VAL A 23 7.30 -17.76 -9.62
N ARG A 24 7.85 -18.81 -10.24
CA ARG A 24 7.91 -20.16 -9.64
C ARG A 24 8.96 -20.31 -8.54
N ASN A 25 10.00 -19.51 -8.57
CA ASN A 25 11.13 -19.60 -7.63
C ASN A 25 11.10 -18.56 -6.52
N THR A 26 10.01 -17.79 -6.41
CA THR A 26 9.82 -16.77 -5.39
C THR A 26 8.45 -16.90 -4.71
N ASN A 27 8.27 -16.22 -3.58
CA ASN A 27 7.07 -16.35 -2.77
C ASN A 27 6.34 -15.01 -2.55
N SER A 28 6.74 -13.94 -3.25
CA SER A 28 6.08 -12.65 -3.19
C SER A 28 6.10 -11.95 -4.54
N PHE A 29 5.21 -10.97 -4.72
CA PHE A 29 5.22 -10.11 -5.90
C PHE A 29 6.57 -9.40 -6.08
N ALA A 30 7.08 -8.81 -4.99
CA ALA A 30 8.34 -8.06 -5.03
C ALA A 30 9.52 -8.95 -5.40
N ASP A 31 9.65 -10.11 -4.77
CA ASP A 31 10.75 -11.02 -5.04
C ASP A 31 10.73 -11.55 -6.47
N ALA A 32 9.52 -11.82 -7.01
CA ALA A 32 9.39 -12.27 -8.42
C ALA A 32 9.89 -11.19 -9.39
N VAL A 33 9.48 -9.95 -9.21
CA VAL A 33 9.90 -8.83 -10.08
C VAL A 33 11.41 -8.56 -9.92
N ILE A 34 11.93 -8.56 -8.69
CA ILE A 34 13.37 -8.36 -8.42
C ILE A 34 14.18 -9.50 -9.07
N ALA A 35 13.76 -10.76 -8.88
CA ALA A 35 14.45 -11.90 -9.49
C ALA A 35 14.51 -11.78 -11.02
N ALA A 36 13.41 -11.36 -11.66
CA ALA A 36 13.38 -11.12 -13.09
C ALA A 36 14.36 -10.03 -13.56
N ILE A 37 14.47 -8.94 -12.80
CA ILE A 37 15.41 -7.85 -13.07
C ILE A 37 16.87 -8.32 -12.90
N GLU A 38 17.15 -9.10 -11.87
CA GLU A 38 18.49 -9.61 -11.56
C GLU A 38 19.02 -10.60 -12.58
N LEU A 39 18.14 -11.25 -13.38
CA LEU A 39 18.58 -12.07 -14.52
C LEU A 39 19.30 -11.25 -15.61
N GLY A 40 19.08 -9.95 -15.68
CA GLY A 40 19.70 -9.05 -16.65
C GLY A 40 19.10 -9.21 -18.07
N GLY A 41 19.87 -8.83 -19.08
CA GLY A 41 19.40 -8.79 -20.46
C GLY A 41 18.35 -7.70 -20.68
N ASP A 42 17.20 -8.04 -21.26
CA ASP A 42 16.05 -7.13 -21.46
C ASP A 42 15.17 -7.10 -20.20
N ALA A 43 15.77 -6.59 -19.11
CA ALA A 43 15.20 -6.69 -17.76
C ALA A 43 13.86 -5.97 -17.59
N ASP A 44 13.63 -4.86 -18.27
CA ASP A 44 12.38 -4.08 -18.21
C ASP A 44 11.22 -4.85 -18.86
N THR A 45 11.44 -5.43 -20.03
CA THR A 45 10.44 -6.26 -20.72
C THR A 45 10.10 -7.50 -19.88
N VAL A 46 11.12 -8.21 -19.38
CA VAL A 46 10.92 -9.41 -18.54
C VAL A 46 10.22 -9.06 -17.24
N ALA A 47 10.61 -7.96 -16.57
CA ALA A 47 9.97 -7.51 -15.36
C ALA A 47 8.50 -7.11 -15.57
N ALA A 48 8.16 -6.49 -16.70
CA ALA A 48 6.79 -6.16 -17.05
C ALA A 48 5.90 -7.40 -17.16
N VAL A 49 6.36 -8.43 -17.88
CA VAL A 49 5.65 -9.72 -18.02
C VAL A 49 5.57 -10.44 -16.68
N THR A 50 6.67 -10.45 -15.92
CA THR A 50 6.70 -11.03 -14.56
C THR A 50 5.70 -10.33 -13.63
N GLY A 51 5.64 -9.01 -13.66
CA GLY A 51 4.70 -8.22 -12.86
C GLY A 51 3.24 -8.54 -13.19
N ALA A 52 2.92 -8.76 -14.46
CA ALA A 52 1.58 -9.19 -14.86
C ALA A 52 1.21 -10.56 -14.29
N LEU A 53 2.11 -11.56 -14.39
CA LEU A 53 1.91 -12.91 -13.86
C LEU A 53 1.86 -12.91 -12.31
N ALA A 54 2.80 -12.24 -11.68
CA ALA A 54 2.87 -12.13 -10.22
C ALA A 54 1.66 -11.36 -9.66
N GLY A 55 1.22 -10.30 -10.34
CA GLY A 55 0.02 -9.55 -9.97
C GLY A 55 -1.25 -10.40 -10.01
N ALA A 56 -1.39 -11.27 -11.02
CA ALA A 56 -2.48 -12.22 -11.11
C ALA A 56 -2.43 -13.28 -10.00
N LEU A 57 -1.23 -13.71 -9.61
CA LEU A 57 -1.04 -14.76 -8.58
C LEU A 57 -1.20 -14.20 -7.15
N TYR A 58 -0.55 -13.08 -6.85
CA TYR A 58 -0.46 -12.53 -5.49
C TYR A 58 -1.51 -11.45 -5.19
N GLY A 59 -2.09 -10.86 -6.22
CA GLY A 59 -3.09 -9.80 -6.10
C GLY A 59 -2.53 -8.41 -5.85
N LEU A 60 -3.39 -7.40 -6.00
CA LEU A 60 -3.05 -5.98 -5.88
C LEU A 60 -2.44 -5.60 -4.53
N GLN A 61 -2.91 -6.23 -3.44
CA GLN A 61 -2.46 -5.91 -2.08
C GLN A 61 -1.01 -6.32 -1.80
N GLN A 62 -0.42 -7.17 -2.61
CA GLN A 62 0.97 -7.60 -2.49
C GLN A 62 1.95 -6.74 -3.29
N ILE A 63 1.45 -5.80 -4.07
CA ILE A 63 2.30 -4.84 -4.79
C ILE A 63 2.84 -3.83 -3.77
N PRO A 64 4.16 -3.66 -3.64
CA PRO A 64 4.72 -2.69 -2.72
C PRO A 64 4.17 -1.28 -2.98
N SER A 65 3.68 -0.64 -1.94
CA SER A 65 3.04 0.69 -2.04
C SER A 65 3.99 1.75 -2.60
N ARG A 66 5.29 1.64 -2.30
CA ARG A 66 6.34 2.52 -2.84
C ARG A 66 6.50 2.41 -4.36
N TRP A 67 6.12 1.27 -4.96
CA TRP A 67 6.10 1.11 -6.42
C TRP A 67 4.77 1.60 -7.00
N ALA A 68 3.64 1.13 -6.44
CA ALA A 68 2.31 1.44 -6.94
C ALA A 68 1.97 2.94 -6.87
N THR A 69 2.31 3.62 -5.78
CA THR A 69 1.91 5.02 -5.53
C THR A 69 2.38 5.97 -6.62
N TYR A 70 3.57 5.75 -7.18
CA TYR A 70 4.20 6.65 -8.14
C TYR A 70 4.12 6.17 -9.59
N VAL A 71 3.42 5.06 -9.84
CA VAL A 71 3.22 4.59 -11.21
C VAL A 71 2.47 5.65 -12.01
N ASN A 72 3.07 6.04 -13.12
CA ASN A 72 2.45 6.91 -14.12
C ASN A 72 3.06 6.65 -15.49
N GLY A 73 2.33 6.97 -16.54
CA GLY A 73 2.81 6.84 -17.90
C GLY A 73 1.79 7.35 -18.90
N SER A 74 2.25 7.63 -20.11
CA SER A 74 1.40 8.11 -21.20
C SER A 74 1.52 7.21 -22.42
N VAL A 75 0.41 6.93 -23.05
CA VAL A 75 0.31 6.12 -24.26
C VAL A 75 -0.38 6.91 -25.34
N THR A 76 0.20 6.95 -26.54
CA THR A 76 -0.46 7.51 -27.72
C THR A 76 -1.33 6.41 -28.35
N GLY A 77 -2.63 6.65 -28.39
CA GLY A 77 -3.58 5.71 -28.97
C GLY A 77 -3.54 5.73 -30.52
N PRO A 78 -4.21 4.76 -31.16
CA PRO A 78 -4.33 4.71 -32.62
C PRO A 78 -5.04 5.94 -33.21
N ASP A 79 -5.80 6.67 -32.39
CA ASP A 79 -6.47 7.93 -32.73
C ASP A 79 -5.56 9.15 -32.60
N GLY A 80 -4.26 8.98 -32.34
CA GLY A 80 -3.27 10.02 -32.13
C GLY A 80 -3.39 10.76 -30.81
N LYS A 81 -4.35 10.38 -29.94
CA LYS A 81 -4.53 11.03 -28.63
C LYS A 81 -3.59 10.43 -27.59
N VAL A 82 -2.96 11.31 -26.82
CA VAL A 82 -2.18 10.92 -25.66
C VAL A 82 -3.12 10.71 -24.46
N ARG A 83 -3.01 9.55 -23.85
CA ARG A 83 -3.73 9.19 -22.61
C ARG A 83 -2.71 8.95 -21.53
N THR A 84 -2.84 9.67 -20.41
CA THR A 84 -1.97 9.50 -19.23
C THR A 84 -2.69 8.61 -18.21
N TYR A 85 -1.96 7.66 -17.65
CA TYR A 85 -2.44 6.75 -16.62
C TYR A 85 -1.58 6.90 -15.37
N ASN A 86 -2.21 7.00 -14.23
CA ASN A 86 -1.62 6.81 -12.90
C ASN A 86 -2.19 5.52 -12.28
N ASN A 87 -1.82 5.21 -11.03
CA ASN A 87 -2.31 4.03 -10.33
C ASN A 87 -3.85 3.96 -10.25
N VAL A 88 -4.53 5.10 -10.08
CA VAL A 88 -6.01 5.14 -10.00
C VAL A 88 -6.63 4.76 -11.34
N GLN A 89 -6.18 5.37 -12.44
CA GLN A 89 -6.69 5.08 -13.77
C GLN A 89 -6.37 3.65 -14.23
N LEU A 90 -5.20 3.11 -13.83
CA LEU A 90 -4.88 1.70 -14.07
C LEU A 90 -5.80 0.76 -13.29
N HIS A 91 -6.13 1.11 -12.06
CA HIS A 91 -7.09 0.35 -11.26
C HIS A 91 -8.51 0.38 -11.87
N ASP A 92 -8.99 1.56 -12.29
CA ASP A 92 -10.28 1.71 -12.97
C ASP A 92 -10.30 0.95 -14.29
N LEU A 93 -9.21 0.98 -15.07
CA LEU A 93 -9.08 0.20 -16.29
C LEU A 93 -9.20 -1.31 -16.03
N ALA A 94 -8.50 -1.82 -15.02
CA ALA A 94 -8.58 -3.23 -14.64
C ALA A 94 -9.99 -3.64 -14.22
N ARG A 95 -10.69 -2.80 -13.42
CA ARG A 95 -12.10 -3.03 -13.03
C ARG A 95 -13.03 -3.06 -14.23
N ASN A 96 -12.86 -2.12 -15.16
CA ASN A 96 -13.68 -2.05 -16.37
C ASN A 96 -13.49 -3.27 -17.26
N LEU A 97 -12.26 -3.77 -17.40
CA LEU A 97 -11.97 -5.01 -18.11
C LEU A 97 -12.65 -6.24 -17.48
N LEU A 98 -12.85 -6.22 -16.17
CA LEU A 98 -13.58 -7.25 -15.42
C LEU A 98 -15.11 -7.03 -15.39
N GLY A 99 -15.62 -6.00 -16.05
CA GLY A 99 -17.04 -5.64 -16.04
C GLY A 99 -17.55 -5.10 -14.70
N MET A 100 -16.65 -4.66 -13.81
CA MET A 100 -17.00 -4.18 -12.46
C MET A 100 -17.35 -2.69 -12.42
N GLY A 101 -17.17 -1.95 -13.51
CA GLY A 101 -17.30 -0.50 -13.54
C GLY A 101 -16.23 0.23 -12.76
N ASP A 102 -16.22 1.56 -12.84
CA ASP A 102 -15.29 2.39 -12.10
C ASP A 102 -15.44 2.22 -10.58
N CYS A 103 -14.40 2.51 -9.82
CA CYS A 103 -14.52 2.58 -8.38
C CYS A 103 -15.60 3.59 -8.01
N THR A 104 -16.65 3.12 -7.33
CA THR A 104 -17.67 4.03 -6.80
C THR A 104 -17.00 5.00 -5.85
N ARG A 105 -16.85 6.23 -6.29
CA ARG A 105 -16.47 7.33 -5.42
C ARG A 105 -17.66 7.58 -4.51
N THR A 106 -17.53 7.24 -3.26
CA THR A 106 -18.51 7.60 -2.24
C THR A 106 -18.65 9.13 -2.21
N GLN A 107 -19.85 9.62 -1.91
CA GLN A 107 -20.09 11.06 -1.81
C GLN A 107 -19.11 11.70 -0.83
N PRO A 108 -18.67 12.95 -1.07
CA PRO A 108 -17.77 13.65 -0.16
C PRO A 108 -18.40 13.70 1.25
N GLU A 109 -17.65 13.26 2.23
CA GLU A 109 -17.99 13.46 3.63
C GLU A 109 -17.54 14.85 4.08
N ARG A 110 -18.12 15.38 5.18
CA ARG A 110 -17.57 16.57 5.78
C ARG A 110 -16.09 16.33 6.10
N ALA A 111 -15.22 17.28 5.74
CA ALA A 111 -13.80 17.21 6.03
C ALA A 111 -13.57 17.18 7.56
N GLU A 112 -12.91 16.11 8.04
CA GLU A 112 -12.57 15.93 9.45
C GLU A 112 -11.08 15.59 9.59
N GLY A 113 -10.38 16.43 10.35
CA GLY A 113 -8.94 16.43 10.47
C GLY A 113 -8.26 17.38 9.47
N PRO A 114 -6.92 17.37 9.33
CA PRO A 114 -6.02 16.51 10.14
C PRO A 114 -6.02 16.89 11.62
N LYS A 115 -6.19 15.91 12.51
CA LYS A 115 -6.08 16.08 13.95
C LYS A 115 -4.83 15.38 14.46
N LEU A 116 -3.98 16.08 15.20
CA LEU A 116 -2.82 15.47 15.88
C LEU A 116 -3.31 14.42 16.88
N VAL A 117 -2.83 13.20 16.74
CA VAL A 117 -3.16 12.09 17.64
C VAL A 117 -1.94 11.59 18.41
N ASP A 118 -0.73 11.94 17.96
CA ASP A 118 0.52 11.61 18.66
C ASP A 118 1.53 12.75 18.53
N PRO A 119 2.22 13.15 19.65
CA PRO A 119 3.16 14.27 19.68
C PRO A 119 4.38 14.09 18.74
N LEU A 120 4.66 12.91 18.24
CA LEU A 120 5.69 12.68 17.24
C LEU A 120 5.32 13.25 15.85
N GLY A 121 4.14 13.85 15.72
CA GLY A 121 3.68 14.46 14.48
C GLY A 121 2.80 13.53 13.64
N VAL A 122 2.08 12.61 14.28
CA VAL A 122 1.11 11.73 13.59
C VAL A 122 -0.29 12.30 13.74
N PHE A 123 -0.98 12.40 12.60
CA PHE A 123 -2.31 12.98 12.48
C PHE A 123 -3.29 11.95 11.92
N ALA A 124 -4.54 12.01 12.36
CA ALA A 124 -5.66 11.26 11.81
C ALA A 124 -6.58 12.17 11.00
N ALA A 125 -7.15 11.63 9.92
CA ALA A 125 -8.14 12.33 9.10
C ALA A 125 -9.07 11.35 8.39
N ASN A 126 -10.21 11.86 7.90
CA ASN A 126 -10.90 11.24 6.77
C ASN A 126 -10.29 11.74 5.44
N LEU A 127 -10.75 11.22 4.30
CA LEU A 127 -10.17 11.54 2.98
C LEU A 127 -10.21 13.05 2.68
N ASP A 128 -11.34 13.71 2.95
CA ASP A 128 -11.51 15.13 2.67
C ASP A 128 -10.75 16.01 3.68
N GLY A 129 -10.63 15.57 4.93
CA GLY A 129 -9.79 16.21 5.94
C GLY A 129 -8.30 16.11 5.63
N ALA A 130 -7.85 14.94 5.17
CA ALA A 130 -6.46 14.74 4.77
C ALA A 130 -6.05 15.65 3.60
N ALA A 131 -6.98 15.98 2.70
CA ALA A 131 -6.73 16.91 1.61
C ALA A 131 -6.44 18.37 2.06
N LEU A 132 -6.73 18.70 3.31
CA LEU A 132 -6.40 19.99 3.92
C LEU A 132 -4.99 20.01 4.54
N ALA A 133 -4.28 18.89 4.55
CA ALA A 133 -2.93 18.82 5.09
C ALA A 133 -1.94 19.67 4.27
N PRO A 134 -0.98 20.35 4.93
CA PRO A 134 0.10 21.04 4.24
C PRO A 134 0.90 20.11 3.33
N GLN A 135 1.39 20.61 2.21
CA GLN A 135 2.10 19.78 1.21
C GLN A 135 3.41 19.15 1.73
N ASN A 136 3.99 19.71 2.79
CA ASN A 136 5.17 19.14 3.45
C ASN A 136 4.84 18.00 4.43
N TYR A 137 3.56 17.65 4.61
CA TYR A 137 3.19 16.46 5.38
C TYR A 137 3.30 15.21 4.51
N GLY A 138 3.73 14.11 5.11
CA GLY A 138 3.57 12.78 4.55
C GLY A 138 2.11 12.36 4.59
N VAL A 139 1.64 11.68 3.54
CA VAL A 139 0.26 11.18 3.45
C VAL A 139 0.27 9.68 3.31
N VAL A 140 -0.38 8.97 4.23
CA VAL A 140 -0.58 7.52 4.17
C VAL A 140 -2.07 7.24 3.99
N SER A 141 -2.42 6.72 2.81
CA SER A 141 -3.80 6.52 2.36
C SER A 141 -4.14 5.04 2.29
N MET A 142 -5.18 4.59 3.01
CA MET A 142 -5.69 3.22 2.94
C MET A 142 -6.93 3.09 2.05
N CYS A 143 -7.09 4.00 1.10
CA CYS A 143 -8.18 4.00 0.12
C CYS A 143 -7.70 4.62 -1.18
N ILE A 144 -8.48 4.47 -2.24
CA ILE A 144 -8.22 5.15 -3.51
C ILE A 144 -8.47 6.65 -3.34
N THR A 145 -7.50 7.47 -3.74
CA THR A 145 -7.45 8.89 -3.40
C THR A 145 -7.72 9.83 -4.58
N ASP A 146 -7.89 9.31 -5.79
CA ASP A 146 -7.84 10.11 -7.02
C ASP A 146 -6.50 10.88 -7.19
N THR A 147 -6.54 12.14 -7.64
CA THR A 147 -5.34 12.96 -7.87
C THR A 147 -5.03 13.96 -6.76
N ARG A 148 -5.81 13.97 -5.67
CA ARG A 148 -5.75 15.03 -4.65
C ARG A 148 -4.43 15.11 -3.89
N PHE A 149 -3.66 14.04 -3.84
CA PHE A 149 -2.36 14.02 -3.14
C PHE A 149 -1.15 14.01 -4.07
N THR A 150 -1.31 14.21 -5.37
CA THR A 150 -0.19 14.18 -6.34
C THR A 150 0.89 15.20 -6.03
N ASN A 151 0.55 16.31 -5.38
CA ASN A 151 1.50 17.37 -5.00
C ASN A 151 2.21 17.10 -3.65
N HIS A 152 1.86 16.05 -2.92
CA HIS A 152 2.60 15.63 -1.74
C HIS A 152 3.78 14.77 -2.17
N PRO A 153 5.04 15.20 -1.94
CA PRO A 153 6.23 14.44 -2.33
C PRO A 153 6.32 13.14 -1.51
N LEU A 154 5.92 13.19 -0.25
CA LEU A 154 5.87 12.04 0.66
C LEU A 154 4.45 11.51 0.73
N ARG A 155 4.16 10.48 -0.03
CA ARG A 155 2.85 9.82 0.00
C ARG A 155 2.98 8.31 -0.20
N ARG A 156 2.03 7.56 0.35
CA ARG A 156 1.85 6.12 0.14
C ARG A 156 0.37 5.80 0.01
N GLU A 157 0.03 5.07 -1.01
CA GLU A 157 -1.31 4.52 -1.19
C GLU A 157 -1.25 3.02 -0.96
N VAL A 158 -1.81 2.58 0.16
CA VAL A 158 -1.84 1.18 0.56
C VAL A 158 -3.25 0.65 0.38
N TYR A 159 -3.44 -0.21 -0.59
CA TYR A 159 -4.77 -0.74 -0.88
C TYR A 159 -5.26 -1.67 0.23
N MET A 160 -6.37 -1.28 0.88
CA MET A 160 -7.02 -2.06 1.93
C MET A 160 -8.54 -1.95 1.80
N ARG A 161 -9.23 -3.09 1.87
CA ARG A 161 -10.69 -3.15 1.87
C ARG A 161 -11.22 -3.09 3.30
N ASP A 162 -12.29 -2.34 3.50
CA ASP A 162 -12.96 -2.21 4.80
C ASP A 162 -14.11 -3.22 4.90
N GLU A 163 -13.76 -4.48 4.80
CA GLU A 163 -14.70 -5.60 4.86
C GLU A 163 -14.16 -6.66 5.82
N GLU A 164 -15.08 -7.39 6.46
CA GLU A 164 -14.73 -8.50 7.34
C GLU A 164 -14.40 -9.78 6.56
N GLY A 165 -13.72 -10.72 7.20
CA GLY A 165 -13.36 -12.00 6.64
C GLY A 165 -12.04 -11.97 5.83
N ARG A 166 -11.93 -12.87 4.84
CA ARG A 166 -10.69 -13.08 4.06
C ARG A 166 -10.53 -12.13 2.86
N VAL A 167 -11.21 -11.01 2.86
CA VAL A 167 -11.20 -10.07 1.72
C VAL A 167 -9.85 -9.37 1.55
N ASN A 168 -9.12 -9.20 2.65
CA ASN A 168 -7.74 -8.70 2.66
C ASN A 168 -6.78 -9.90 2.74
N SER A 169 -6.48 -10.52 1.62
CA SER A 169 -5.59 -11.69 1.54
C SER A 169 -4.14 -11.43 2.00
N ALA A 170 -3.74 -10.17 2.05
CA ALA A 170 -2.40 -9.72 2.44
C ALA A 170 -2.48 -8.61 3.50
N LEU A 171 -3.36 -8.76 4.51
CA LEU A 171 -3.58 -7.73 5.53
C LEU A 171 -2.29 -7.40 6.29
N SER A 172 -1.51 -8.41 6.68
CA SER A 172 -0.23 -8.23 7.36
C SER A 172 0.75 -7.39 6.55
N PHE A 173 0.86 -7.67 5.25
CA PHE A 173 1.71 -6.91 4.35
C PHE A 173 1.22 -5.47 4.21
N ALA A 174 -0.08 -5.24 4.00
CA ALA A 174 -0.64 -3.91 3.83
C ALA A 174 -0.48 -3.04 5.09
N VAL A 175 -0.77 -3.58 6.28
CA VAL A 175 -0.59 -2.85 7.54
C VAL A 175 0.88 -2.52 7.76
N ARG A 176 1.78 -3.47 7.49
CA ARG A 176 3.22 -3.25 7.60
C ARG A 176 3.71 -2.15 6.65
N GLU A 177 3.32 -2.17 5.37
CA GLU A 177 3.66 -1.13 4.39
C GLU A 177 3.20 0.27 4.84
N ALA A 178 2.00 0.36 5.44
CA ALA A 178 1.49 1.62 5.96
C ALA A 178 2.27 2.11 7.19
N VAL A 179 2.59 1.22 8.12
CA VAL A 179 3.37 1.53 9.33
C VAL A 179 4.81 1.91 8.97
N GLU A 180 5.47 1.16 8.07
CA GLU A 180 6.80 1.50 7.57
C GLU A 180 6.83 2.86 6.84
N ALA A 181 5.75 3.22 6.14
CA ALA A 181 5.64 4.54 5.51
C ALA A 181 5.54 5.68 6.55
N ILE A 182 4.77 5.49 7.62
CA ILE A 182 4.71 6.45 8.73
C ILE A 182 6.09 6.66 9.32
N GLU A 183 6.80 5.58 9.68
CA GLU A 183 8.15 5.67 10.26
C GLU A 183 9.15 6.32 9.30
N ALA A 184 9.10 6.00 8.01
CA ALA A 184 9.97 6.59 7.00
C ALA A 184 9.76 8.11 6.91
N PHE A 185 8.52 8.57 6.83
CA PHE A 185 8.22 10.00 6.73
C PHE A 185 8.58 10.76 8.00
N LEU A 186 8.32 10.19 9.18
CA LEU A 186 8.75 10.76 10.45
C LEU A 186 10.29 10.86 10.53
N SER A 187 11.01 9.87 10.01
CA SER A 187 12.48 9.89 9.99
C SER A 187 13.06 10.96 9.07
N GLU A 188 12.30 11.38 8.06
CA GLU A 188 12.62 12.53 7.20
C GLU A 188 12.22 13.87 7.83
N GLY A 189 11.67 13.86 9.05
CA GLY A 189 11.22 15.06 9.78
C GLY A 189 9.88 15.60 9.31
N ALA A 190 9.12 14.86 8.52
CA ALA A 190 7.80 15.27 8.04
C ALA A 190 6.70 14.79 9.00
N PRO A 191 5.76 15.66 9.41
CA PRO A 191 4.52 15.21 10.02
C PRO A 191 3.73 14.32 9.06
N VAL A 192 2.97 13.34 9.59
CA VAL A 192 2.29 12.33 8.78
C VAL A 192 0.80 12.33 9.04
N VAL A 193 0.00 12.46 7.99
CA VAL A 193 -1.44 12.26 8.07
C VAL A 193 -1.82 10.86 7.58
N VAL A 194 -2.54 10.13 8.42
CA VAL A 194 -3.02 8.77 8.16
C VAL A 194 -4.53 8.83 7.95
N HIS A 195 -5.00 8.33 6.82
CA HIS A 195 -6.43 8.40 6.52
C HIS A 195 -6.92 7.21 5.69
N CYS A 196 -8.21 6.97 5.75
CA CYS A 196 -8.96 6.19 4.76
C CYS A 196 -10.12 7.05 4.26
N HIS A 197 -11.13 6.47 3.62
CA HIS A 197 -12.27 7.24 3.15
C HIS A 197 -12.98 7.96 4.31
N GLY A 198 -13.53 7.22 5.27
CA GLY A 198 -14.26 7.79 6.41
C GLY A 198 -13.42 8.08 7.66
N GLY A 199 -12.11 7.84 7.64
CA GLY A 199 -11.23 8.05 8.82
C GLY A 199 -11.51 7.11 10.01
N ARG A 200 -12.19 6.00 9.79
CA ARG A 200 -12.72 5.13 10.86
C ARG A 200 -11.89 3.88 11.08
N SER A 201 -12.25 2.79 10.41
CA SER A 201 -11.74 1.43 10.66
C SER A 201 -10.33 1.22 10.08
N ARG A 202 -10.09 1.48 8.79
CA ARG A 202 -8.77 1.33 8.15
C ARG A 202 -7.74 2.30 8.70
N THR A 203 -8.12 3.54 8.96
CA THR A 203 -7.29 4.51 9.70
C THR A 203 -6.98 3.96 11.10
N GLY A 204 -7.98 3.39 11.76
CA GLY A 204 -7.84 2.83 13.10
C GLY A 204 -6.89 1.66 13.20
N ILE A 205 -6.93 0.69 12.27
CA ILE A 205 -6.00 -0.45 12.32
C ILE A 205 -4.55 0.01 12.13
N VAL A 206 -4.28 0.92 11.19
CA VAL A 206 -2.92 1.39 10.90
C VAL A 206 -2.37 2.23 12.06
N LEU A 207 -3.14 3.16 12.61
CA LEU A 207 -2.71 3.97 13.75
C LEU A 207 -2.46 3.13 15.00
N LYS A 208 -3.32 2.15 15.29
CA LYS A 208 -3.10 1.22 16.40
C LYS A 208 -1.86 0.35 16.18
N ALA A 209 -1.70 -0.21 15.00
CA ALA A 209 -0.52 -1.00 14.65
C ALA A 209 0.77 -0.21 14.80
N TRP A 210 0.77 1.04 14.32
CA TRP A 210 1.89 1.96 14.49
C TRP A 210 2.18 2.27 15.98
N HIS A 211 1.15 2.55 16.76
CA HIS A 211 1.30 2.82 18.19
C HIS A 211 1.85 1.61 18.94
N MET A 212 1.40 0.41 18.62
CA MET A 212 1.95 -0.84 19.17
C MET A 212 3.43 -1.02 18.82
N LEU A 213 3.84 -0.73 17.59
CA LEU A 213 5.24 -0.80 17.18
C LEU A 213 6.09 0.27 17.89
N ARG A 214 5.62 1.51 17.90
CA ARG A 214 6.41 2.67 18.33
C ARG A 214 6.52 2.79 19.84
N HIS A 215 5.42 2.53 20.55
CA HIS A 215 5.31 2.69 22.01
C HIS A 215 5.32 1.36 22.78
N GLY A 216 5.34 0.22 22.08
CA GLY A 216 5.32 -1.10 22.72
C GLY A 216 4.00 -1.43 23.40
N SER A 217 2.91 -0.74 23.05
CA SER A 217 1.59 -0.96 23.65
C SER A 217 0.94 -2.26 23.18
N SER A 218 0.07 -2.81 24.00
CA SER A 218 -0.86 -3.88 23.63
C SER A 218 -1.96 -3.37 22.69
N ALA A 219 -2.67 -4.27 22.04
CA ALA A 219 -3.82 -3.93 21.19
C ALA A 219 -4.92 -3.20 21.96
N ALA A 220 -5.12 -3.54 23.25
CA ALA A 220 -6.09 -2.91 24.14
C ALA A 220 -5.68 -1.44 24.48
N GLU A 221 -4.44 -1.24 24.88
CA GLU A 221 -3.91 0.10 25.17
C GLU A 221 -3.94 1.00 23.92
N ALA A 222 -3.58 0.46 22.75
CA ALA A 222 -3.68 1.20 21.48
C ALA A 222 -5.14 1.53 21.10
N HIS A 223 -6.10 0.67 21.49
CA HIS A 223 -7.52 0.94 21.33
C HIS A 223 -7.99 2.08 22.23
N GLU A 224 -7.62 2.06 23.51
CA GLU A 224 -7.98 3.12 24.48
C GLU A 224 -7.38 4.45 24.05
N TRP A 225 -6.09 4.46 23.70
CA TRP A 225 -5.42 5.66 23.20
C TRP A 225 -6.15 6.26 21.99
N LEU A 226 -6.41 5.48 20.94
CA LEU A 226 -7.01 6.02 19.73
C LEU A 226 -8.47 6.43 19.93
N SER A 227 -9.21 5.75 20.82
CA SER A 227 -10.58 6.12 21.20
C SER A 227 -10.64 7.48 21.89
N ALA A 228 -9.62 7.83 22.66
CA ALA A 228 -9.52 9.14 23.31
C ALA A 228 -9.09 10.24 22.32
N GLU A 229 -8.18 9.93 21.40
CA GLU A 229 -7.57 10.93 20.52
C GLU A 229 -8.35 11.18 19.22
N TRP A 230 -9.05 10.18 18.68
CA TRP A 230 -9.71 10.31 17.36
C TRP A 230 -11.19 9.96 17.41
N PHE A 231 -12.05 10.95 17.39
CA PHE A 231 -13.51 10.80 17.57
C PHE A 231 -14.23 10.05 16.43
N LEU A 232 -13.66 9.97 15.21
CA LEU A 232 -14.23 9.17 14.14
C LEU A 232 -13.84 7.68 14.22
N TYR A 233 -12.85 7.33 15.05
CA TYR A 233 -12.42 5.97 15.19
C TYR A 233 -13.59 5.05 15.58
N ASN A 234 -13.74 3.97 14.83
CA ASN A 234 -14.77 2.96 15.10
C ASN A 234 -14.19 1.55 14.85
N PRO A 235 -14.13 0.71 15.89
CA PRO A 235 -13.54 -0.63 15.83
C PRO A 235 -14.50 -1.71 15.34
N TYR A 236 -15.47 -1.39 14.49
CA TYR A 236 -16.50 -2.34 14.05
C TYR A 236 -15.94 -3.55 13.28
N ASN A 237 -14.79 -3.43 12.63
CA ASN A 237 -14.21 -4.50 11.83
C ASN A 237 -13.47 -5.51 12.73
N GLN A 238 -14.12 -6.64 13.02
CA GLN A 238 -13.61 -7.68 13.91
C GLN A 238 -12.39 -8.42 13.32
N THR A 239 -12.25 -8.46 12.00
CA THR A 239 -11.06 -9.04 11.35
C THR A 239 -9.82 -8.19 11.68
N PHE A 240 -9.94 -6.87 11.66
CA PHE A 240 -8.84 -5.97 12.01
C PHE A 240 -8.47 -6.05 13.49
N ASN A 241 -9.46 -6.17 14.37
CA ASN A 241 -9.19 -6.31 15.81
C ASN A 241 -8.45 -7.61 16.11
N ARG A 242 -8.93 -8.75 15.60
CA ARG A 242 -8.27 -10.05 15.75
C ARG A 242 -6.86 -10.08 15.19
N PHE A 243 -6.62 -9.41 14.05
CA PHE A 243 -5.30 -9.30 13.48
C PHE A 243 -4.33 -8.56 14.42
N LEU A 244 -4.76 -7.44 15.00
CA LEU A 244 -3.92 -6.67 15.94
C LEU A 244 -3.63 -7.44 17.22
N GLU A 245 -4.57 -8.26 17.69
CA GLU A 245 -4.40 -9.06 18.91
C GLU A 245 -3.47 -10.26 18.71
N ASN A 246 -3.57 -10.95 17.56
CA ASN A 246 -2.98 -12.27 17.40
C ASN A 246 -1.82 -12.33 16.41
N GLU A 247 -1.83 -11.52 15.36
CA GLU A 247 -0.85 -11.60 14.27
C GLU A 247 0.15 -10.44 14.30
N TRP A 248 -0.32 -9.21 14.54
CA TRP A 248 0.55 -8.02 14.53
C TRP A 248 1.72 -8.08 15.53
N PRO A 249 1.61 -8.60 16.74
CA PRO A 249 2.74 -8.75 17.65
C PRO A 249 3.87 -9.62 17.09
N LEU A 250 3.55 -10.61 16.26
CA LEU A 250 4.54 -11.47 15.60
C LEU A 250 5.28 -10.67 14.49
N VAL A 251 4.55 -9.85 13.75
CA VAL A 251 5.13 -8.96 12.72
C VAL A 251 6.06 -7.93 13.37
N VAL A 252 5.65 -7.32 14.47
CA VAL A 252 6.50 -6.38 15.25
C VAL A 252 7.79 -7.07 15.72
N ALA A 253 7.69 -8.29 16.21
CA ALA A 253 8.88 -9.05 16.64
C ALA A 253 9.86 -9.31 15.48
N GLU A 254 9.35 -9.58 14.27
CA GLU A 254 10.18 -9.73 13.07
C GLU A 254 10.81 -8.42 12.63
N MET A 255 10.05 -7.32 12.65
CA MET A 255 10.56 -5.99 12.31
C MET A 255 11.72 -5.58 13.23
N ASN A 256 11.55 -5.78 14.53
CA ASN A 256 12.58 -5.46 15.52
C ASN A 256 13.85 -6.30 15.38
N LYS A 257 13.72 -7.60 15.03
CA LYS A 257 14.89 -8.45 14.75
C LYS A 257 15.69 -7.95 13.55
N LYS A 258 15.02 -7.50 12.49
CA LYS A 258 15.68 -6.96 11.29
C LYS A 258 16.35 -5.61 11.55
N ALA A 259 15.81 -4.80 12.45
CA ALA A 259 16.39 -3.51 12.84
C ALA A 259 17.63 -3.66 13.76
N GLY A 260 17.64 -4.65 14.65
CA GLY A 260 18.75 -4.92 15.58
C GLY A 260 19.92 -5.74 15.00
N GLY A 261 19.80 -6.25 13.79
CA GLY A 261 20.83 -7.03 13.10
C GLY A 261 21.69 -6.24 12.10
N LYS A 262 21.64 -4.91 12.15
CA LYS A 262 22.45 -4.02 11.31
C LYS A 262 23.59 -3.38 12.10
#